data_13ab3746e3f684889f2b9ecb374688d5
#
_entry.id   13ab3746e3f684889f2b9ecb374688d5
#
_cell.length_a   1.000
_cell.length_b   1.000
_cell.length_c   1.000
_cell.angle_alpha   90.00
_cell.angle_beta   90.00
_cell.angle_gamma   90.00
#
_symmetry.space_group_name_H-M   'P 1'
#
loop_
_entity.id
_entity.type
_entity.pdbx_description
1 polymer ?
#
loop_
_entity_poly.entity_id
_entity_poly.type
_entity_poly.pdbx_seq_one_letter_code
_entity_poly.pdbx_strand_id
1 'polypeptide(L)'
;CMEMTEAAAMKGKTVLHITAEMLAGEVGERLLAKRADGVTMDQLIDGMPEDEDLWASVAEAASWESRLPVYFYDGPDVTVSRIRELALGIDDLKMIVVDYLGLMIGEKDKKAENRNLELGGISRELKLLASELEIPIVAAAQLSRTVNETDKPKLNSLRDSGELEQNAVKVIFLWKTDPGDDTQVGCTVAKNRRGRTWDVNFYFDGSKMTFTELSYRT
;
A
#
# COMPACT_ATOMS: atom_id res chain seq x y z
N CYS A 1 1.88 -0.59 1.37
CA CYS A 1 0.69 0.26 1.55
C CYS A 1 0.28 0.36 3.00
N MET A 2 0.08 -0.76 3.71
CA MET A 2 -0.38 -0.80 5.11
C MET A 2 0.47 0.04 6.07
N GLU A 3 1.80 -0.07 6.01
CA GLU A 3 2.72 0.73 6.83
C GLU A 3 2.48 2.25 6.70
N MET A 4 2.21 2.72 5.48
CA MET A 4 1.93 4.14 5.24
C MET A 4 0.57 4.55 5.81
N THR A 5 -0.44 3.68 5.66
CA THR A 5 -1.78 3.88 6.22
C THR A 5 -1.72 4.02 7.73
N GLU A 6 -1.12 3.03 8.40
CA GLU A 6 -1.00 3.02 9.86
C GLU A 6 -0.17 4.19 10.37
N ALA A 7 0.99 4.47 9.75
CA ALA A 7 1.84 5.59 10.13
C ALA A 7 1.15 6.96 10.02
N ALA A 8 0.25 7.13 9.05
CA ALA A 8 -0.55 8.34 8.93
C ALA A 8 -1.66 8.38 9.99
N ALA A 9 -2.37 7.27 10.20
CA ALA A 9 -3.45 7.15 11.17
C ALA A 9 -2.96 7.34 12.61
N MET A 10 -1.79 6.80 12.96
CA MET A 10 -1.13 7.02 14.26
C MET A 10 -0.80 8.50 14.53
N LYS A 11 -0.66 9.31 13.48
CA LYS A 11 -0.50 10.77 13.57
C LYS A 11 -1.83 11.52 13.57
N GLY A 12 -2.94 10.82 13.77
CA GLY A 12 -4.29 11.39 13.76
C GLY A 12 -4.75 11.85 12.38
N LYS A 13 -4.21 11.27 11.29
CA LYS A 13 -4.64 11.59 9.92
C LYS A 13 -5.67 10.57 9.45
N THR A 14 -6.83 11.05 9.05
CA THR A 14 -7.87 10.19 8.46
C THR A 14 -7.42 9.65 7.10
N VAL A 15 -7.49 8.33 6.92
CA VAL A 15 -7.03 7.62 5.73
C VAL A 15 -8.19 6.81 5.14
N LEU A 16 -8.39 6.92 3.83
CA LEU A 16 -9.19 5.99 3.04
C LEU A 16 -8.24 4.99 2.37
N HIS A 17 -8.37 3.72 2.71
CA HIS A 17 -7.58 2.64 2.14
C HIS A 17 -8.48 1.76 1.25
N ILE A 18 -8.21 1.79 -0.05
CA ILE A 18 -8.87 0.97 -1.06
C ILE A 18 -8.07 -0.32 -1.20
N THR A 19 -8.64 -1.44 -0.80
CA THR A 19 -8.04 -2.77 -0.95
C THR A 19 -8.76 -3.53 -2.05
N ALA A 20 -8.22 -3.48 -3.27
CA ALA A 20 -8.84 -4.13 -4.43
C ALA A 20 -8.48 -5.62 -4.53
N GLU A 21 -7.42 -6.07 -3.88
CA GLU A 21 -6.93 -7.46 -3.91
C GLU A 21 -7.39 -8.28 -2.71
N MET A 22 -7.49 -7.66 -1.55
CA MET A 22 -7.74 -8.33 -0.28
C MET A 22 -9.07 -7.88 0.33
N LEU A 23 -9.75 -8.79 1.01
CA LEU A 23 -10.90 -8.43 1.84
C LEU A 23 -10.43 -7.63 3.07
N ALA A 24 -11.28 -6.73 3.55
CA ALA A 24 -10.98 -5.93 4.76
C ALA A 24 -10.67 -6.81 5.99
N GLY A 25 -11.28 -8.01 6.07
CA GLY A 25 -10.96 -9.01 7.11
C GLY A 25 -9.50 -9.45 7.08
N GLU A 26 -8.98 -9.81 5.90
CA GLU A 26 -7.57 -10.24 5.72
C GLU A 26 -6.58 -9.10 6.05
N VAL A 27 -6.96 -7.87 5.75
CA VAL A 27 -6.21 -6.69 6.17
C VAL A 27 -6.19 -6.57 7.70
N GLY A 28 -7.34 -6.81 8.34
CA GLY A 28 -7.47 -6.84 9.81
C GLY A 28 -6.55 -7.88 10.45
N GLU A 29 -6.49 -9.10 9.90
CA GLU A 29 -5.59 -10.16 10.39
C GLU A 29 -4.12 -9.73 10.36
N ARG A 30 -3.68 -9.08 9.27
CA ARG A 30 -2.31 -8.55 9.17
C ARG A 30 -2.01 -7.49 10.21
N LEU A 31 -2.96 -6.62 10.51
CA LEU A 31 -2.82 -5.60 11.57
C LEU A 31 -2.74 -6.25 12.96
N LEU A 32 -3.57 -7.28 13.21
CA LEU A 32 -3.55 -8.02 14.46
C LEU A 32 -2.23 -8.77 14.65
N ALA A 33 -1.74 -9.50 13.62
CA ALA A 33 -0.45 -10.19 13.68
C ALA A 33 0.71 -9.24 14.00
N LYS A 34 0.66 -8.04 13.42
CA LYS A 34 1.66 -7.00 13.64
C LYS A 34 1.68 -6.52 15.09
N ARG A 35 0.53 -6.40 15.73
CA ARG A 35 0.38 -5.70 17.02
C ARG A 35 0.24 -6.63 18.22
N ALA A 36 -0.45 -7.75 18.07
CA ALA A 36 -0.68 -8.66 19.19
C ALA A 36 0.63 -9.37 19.58
N ASP A 37 0.99 -9.30 20.86
CA ASP A 37 2.16 -9.97 21.38
C ASP A 37 1.99 -11.49 21.34
N GLY A 38 3.04 -12.20 20.89
CA GLY A 38 3.05 -13.66 20.81
C GLY A 38 2.18 -14.25 19.68
N VAL A 39 1.42 -13.45 18.95
CA VAL A 39 0.55 -13.89 17.85
C VAL A 39 1.25 -13.70 16.53
N THR A 40 1.19 -14.70 15.66
CA THR A 40 1.74 -14.67 14.29
C THR A 40 0.63 -14.72 13.25
N MET A 41 0.97 -14.36 12.01
CA MET A 41 0.04 -14.45 10.88
C MET A 41 -0.46 -15.88 10.67
N ASP A 42 0.43 -16.88 10.77
CA ASP A 42 0.06 -18.30 10.60
C ASP A 42 -0.98 -18.75 11.65
N GLN A 43 -0.84 -18.30 12.89
CA GLN A 43 -1.82 -18.61 13.94
C GLN A 43 -3.20 -18.00 13.66
N LEU A 44 -3.25 -16.80 13.08
CA LEU A 44 -4.53 -16.16 12.73
C LEU A 44 -5.21 -16.86 11.55
N ILE A 45 -4.44 -17.39 10.59
CA ILE A 45 -4.97 -18.10 9.41
C ILE A 45 -5.34 -19.55 9.75
N ASP A 46 -4.43 -20.29 10.38
CA ASP A 46 -4.58 -21.74 10.60
C ASP A 46 -5.36 -22.08 11.88
N GLY A 47 -5.52 -21.11 12.75
CA GLY A 47 -6.23 -21.23 14.03
C GLY A 47 -5.37 -20.89 15.23
N MET A 48 -5.93 -20.09 16.10
CA MET A 48 -5.31 -19.70 17.37
C MET A 48 -5.33 -20.86 18.36
N PRO A 49 -4.25 -21.09 19.13
CA PRO A 49 -4.27 -22.04 20.22
C PRO A 49 -5.28 -21.62 21.32
N GLU A 50 -5.72 -22.60 22.13
CA GLU A 50 -6.56 -22.33 23.30
C GLU A 50 -5.71 -21.74 24.44
N ASP A 51 -5.33 -20.46 24.29
CA ASP A 51 -4.49 -19.71 25.21
C ASP A 51 -5.16 -18.36 25.49
N GLU A 52 -5.58 -18.16 26.75
CA GLU A 52 -6.31 -16.94 27.16
C GLU A 52 -5.45 -15.68 27.02
N ASP A 53 -4.14 -15.76 27.25
CA ASP A 53 -3.23 -14.61 27.18
C ASP A 53 -3.07 -14.17 25.73
N LEU A 54 -2.96 -15.11 24.78
CA LEU A 54 -2.91 -14.79 23.35
C LEU A 54 -4.23 -14.15 22.86
N TRP A 55 -5.37 -14.68 23.29
CA TRP A 55 -6.67 -14.10 22.94
C TRP A 55 -6.88 -12.72 23.57
N ALA A 56 -6.38 -12.49 24.79
CA ALA A 56 -6.40 -11.17 25.41
C ALA A 56 -5.54 -10.17 24.62
N SER A 57 -4.36 -10.59 24.15
CA SER A 57 -3.48 -9.78 23.31
C SER A 57 -4.14 -9.41 21.96
N VAL A 58 -4.83 -10.35 21.32
CA VAL A 58 -5.60 -10.08 20.09
C VAL A 58 -6.71 -9.06 20.36
N ALA A 59 -7.45 -9.23 21.47
CA ALA A 59 -8.53 -8.31 21.83
C ALA A 59 -8.04 -6.89 22.10
N GLU A 60 -6.87 -6.75 22.76
CA GLU A 60 -6.22 -5.46 22.99
C GLU A 60 -5.78 -4.82 21.66
N ALA A 61 -5.13 -5.58 20.77
CA ALA A 61 -4.74 -5.16 19.45
C ALA A 61 -5.94 -4.67 18.62
N ALA A 62 -7.02 -5.44 18.58
CA ALA A 62 -8.26 -5.10 17.90
C ALA A 62 -8.90 -3.81 18.45
N SER A 63 -8.94 -3.68 19.79
CA SER A 63 -9.42 -2.47 20.45
C SER A 63 -8.58 -1.24 20.09
N TRP A 64 -7.28 -1.41 19.92
CA TRP A 64 -6.40 -0.32 19.53
C TRP A 64 -6.61 0.06 18.05
N GLU A 65 -6.63 -0.93 17.15
CA GLU A 65 -6.84 -0.70 15.72
C GLU A 65 -8.18 -0.02 15.42
N SER A 66 -9.23 -0.40 16.16
CA SER A 66 -10.57 0.17 15.98
C SER A 66 -10.66 1.69 16.29
N ARG A 67 -9.66 2.24 16.95
CA ARG A 67 -9.58 3.69 17.27
C ARG A 67 -8.82 4.49 16.21
N LEU A 68 -8.15 3.82 15.28
CA LEU A 68 -7.45 4.51 14.20
C LEU A 68 -8.46 5.10 13.21
N PRO A 69 -8.24 6.34 12.74
CA PRO A 69 -9.10 6.97 11.76
C PRO A 69 -8.82 6.42 10.35
N VAL A 70 -9.09 5.13 10.14
CA VAL A 70 -8.91 4.44 8.85
C VAL A 70 -10.23 3.88 8.38
N TYR A 71 -10.58 4.18 7.14
CA TYR A 71 -11.71 3.63 6.42
C TYR A 71 -11.21 2.67 5.36
N PHE A 72 -11.63 1.40 5.42
CA PHE A 72 -11.32 0.39 4.41
C PHE A 72 -12.47 0.26 3.43
N TYR A 73 -12.13 0.09 2.16
CA TYR A 73 -13.07 -0.24 1.11
C TYR A 73 -12.54 -1.42 0.29
N ASP A 74 -13.24 -2.54 0.32
CA ASP A 74 -12.94 -3.80 -0.37
C ASP A 74 -14.04 -4.18 -1.40
N GLY A 75 -14.84 -3.20 -1.80
CA GLY A 75 -15.92 -3.42 -2.75
C GLY A 75 -15.42 -3.69 -4.17
N PRO A 76 -16.26 -4.29 -5.01
CA PRO A 76 -15.95 -4.55 -6.41
C PRO A 76 -15.89 -3.25 -7.23
N ASP A 77 -15.35 -3.37 -8.44
CA ASP A 77 -15.40 -2.30 -9.46
C ASP A 77 -14.81 -0.96 -9.00
N VAL A 78 -13.57 -1.00 -8.49
CA VAL A 78 -12.85 0.19 -8.05
C VAL A 78 -12.52 1.09 -9.26
N THR A 79 -13.28 2.19 -9.40
CA THR A 79 -13.04 3.27 -10.36
C THR A 79 -12.60 4.53 -9.64
N VAL A 80 -12.03 5.51 -10.36
CA VAL A 80 -11.64 6.81 -9.76
C VAL A 80 -12.88 7.58 -9.31
N SER A 81 -14.00 7.48 -10.04
CA SER A 81 -15.28 8.09 -9.64
C SER A 81 -15.78 7.50 -8.33
N ARG A 82 -15.66 6.18 -8.12
CA ARG A 82 -16.03 5.56 -6.85
C ARG A 82 -15.15 6.01 -5.69
N ILE A 83 -13.84 6.13 -5.91
CA ILE A 83 -12.91 6.65 -4.89
C ILE A 83 -13.28 8.10 -4.53
N ARG A 84 -13.61 8.94 -5.52
CA ARG A 84 -14.06 10.31 -5.29
C ARG A 84 -15.33 10.36 -4.42
N GLU A 85 -16.32 9.54 -4.76
CA GLU A 85 -17.59 9.46 -4.01
C GLU A 85 -17.33 9.09 -2.54
N LEU A 86 -16.53 8.06 -2.29
CA LEU A 86 -16.14 7.65 -0.93
C LEU A 86 -15.37 8.75 -0.19
N ALA A 87 -14.43 9.40 -0.86
CA ALA A 87 -13.61 10.45 -0.28
C ALA A 87 -14.44 11.67 0.15
N LEU A 88 -15.45 12.05 -0.63
CA LEU A 88 -16.37 13.14 -0.31
C LEU A 88 -17.30 12.82 0.87
N GLY A 89 -17.52 11.55 1.19
CA GLY A 89 -18.30 11.09 2.34
C GLY A 89 -17.52 10.99 3.65
N ILE A 90 -16.20 11.24 3.64
CA ILE A 90 -15.34 11.11 4.82
C ILE A 90 -14.88 12.51 5.28
N ASP A 91 -15.30 12.90 6.47
CA ASP A 91 -14.88 14.15 7.07
C ASP A 91 -13.37 14.14 7.38
N ASP A 92 -12.73 15.28 7.15
CA ASP A 92 -11.29 15.50 7.44
C ASP A 92 -10.34 14.47 6.83
N LEU A 93 -10.68 13.89 5.67
CA LEU A 93 -9.81 12.95 4.94
C LEU A 93 -8.44 13.60 4.63
N LYS A 94 -7.34 12.91 4.91
CA LYS A 94 -5.96 13.41 4.74
C LYS A 94 -5.11 12.60 3.78
N MET A 95 -5.48 11.37 3.49
CA MET A 95 -4.74 10.51 2.58
C MET A 95 -5.66 9.45 1.97
N ILE A 96 -5.41 9.09 0.72
CA ILE A 96 -5.99 7.92 0.07
C ILE A 96 -4.87 6.95 -0.26
N VAL A 97 -5.08 5.67 -0.01
CA VAL A 97 -4.19 4.58 -0.41
C VAL A 97 -4.96 3.64 -1.32
N VAL A 98 -4.35 3.22 -2.43
CA VAL A 98 -4.93 2.29 -3.41
C VAL A 98 -4.01 1.09 -3.56
N ASP A 99 -4.47 -0.07 -3.15
CA ASP A 99 -3.74 -1.33 -3.20
C ASP A 99 -4.53 -2.37 -4.02
N TYR A 100 -4.24 -2.53 -5.31
CA TYR A 100 -3.28 -1.84 -6.17
C TYR A 100 -3.90 -1.41 -7.52
N LEU A 101 -3.24 -0.52 -8.24
CA LEU A 101 -3.72 0.04 -9.52
C LEU A 101 -4.11 -1.02 -10.57
N GLY A 102 -3.42 -2.16 -10.57
CA GLY A 102 -3.65 -3.24 -11.52
C GLY A 102 -5.04 -3.89 -11.44
N LEU A 103 -5.81 -3.66 -10.39
CA LEU A 103 -7.19 -4.15 -10.23
C LEU A 103 -8.24 -3.06 -10.43
N MET A 104 -7.84 -1.81 -10.51
CA MET A 104 -8.77 -0.72 -10.83
C MET A 104 -9.33 -0.85 -12.25
N ILE A 105 -10.54 -0.39 -12.43
CA ILE A 105 -11.25 -0.38 -13.71
C ILE A 105 -11.32 1.06 -14.22
N GLY A 106 -11.03 1.25 -15.51
CA GLY A 106 -11.24 2.53 -16.18
C GLY A 106 -12.74 2.86 -16.29
N GLU A 107 -13.06 4.14 -16.40
CA GLU A 107 -14.45 4.57 -16.59
C GLU A 107 -15.05 3.94 -17.85
N LYS A 108 -16.31 3.44 -17.74
CA LYS A 108 -16.97 2.64 -18.79
C LYS A 108 -17.04 3.32 -20.16
N ASP A 109 -17.05 4.66 -20.18
CA ASP A 109 -17.13 5.46 -21.42
C ASP A 109 -15.77 5.67 -22.10
N LYS A 110 -14.67 5.23 -21.46
CA LYS A 110 -13.29 5.40 -21.95
C LYS A 110 -12.66 4.03 -22.21
N LYS A 111 -13.10 3.36 -23.30
CA LYS A 111 -12.44 2.12 -23.71
C LYS A 111 -11.01 2.40 -24.16
N ALA A 112 -10.03 1.91 -23.41
CA ALA A 112 -8.65 1.90 -23.84
C ALA A 112 -8.37 0.69 -24.74
N GLU A 113 -7.48 0.86 -25.72
CA GLU A 113 -7.10 -0.21 -26.65
C GLU A 113 -6.34 -1.36 -25.94
N ASN A 114 -5.68 -1.03 -24.85
CA ASN A 114 -4.97 -2.01 -24.04
C ASN A 114 -4.87 -1.57 -22.56
N ARG A 115 -4.48 -2.52 -21.69
CA ARG A 115 -4.40 -2.31 -20.24
C ARG A 115 -3.42 -1.21 -19.83
N ASN A 116 -2.33 -1.04 -20.55
CA ASN A 116 -1.33 -0.01 -20.21
C ASN A 116 -1.86 1.40 -20.42
N LEU A 117 -2.62 1.63 -21.52
CA LEU A 117 -3.29 2.90 -21.76
C LEU A 117 -4.40 3.15 -20.72
N GLU A 118 -5.11 2.11 -20.33
CA GLU A 118 -6.13 2.20 -19.27
C GLU A 118 -5.52 2.62 -17.94
N LEU A 119 -4.42 1.97 -17.50
CA LEU A 119 -3.70 2.32 -16.29
C LEU A 119 -3.11 3.73 -16.34
N GLY A 120 -2.62 4.16 -17.50
CA GLY A 120 -2.18 5.52 -17.75
C GLY A 120 -3.31 6.54 -17.51
N GLY A 121 -4.49 6.27 -18.06
CA GLY A 121 -5.70 7.07 -17.84
C GLY A 121 -6.10 7.15 -16.38
N ILE A 122 -6.17 5.99 -15.70
CA ILE A 122 -6.47 5.89 -14.26
C ILE A 122 -5.49 6.73 -13.44
N SER A 123 -4.17 6.59 -13.71
CA SER A 123 -3.15 7.33 -12.95
C SER A 123 -3.28 8.84 -13.13
N ARG A 124 -3.64 9.28 -14.33
CA ARG A 124 -3.91 10.70 -14.62
C ARG A 124 -5.14 11.20 -13.85
N GLU A 125 -6.20 10.41 -13.81
CA GLU A 125 -7.43 10.76 -13.06
C GLU A 125 -7.18 10.79 -11.55
N LEU A 126 -6.42 9.84 -10.99
CA LEU A 126 -6.00 9.85 -9.58
C LEU A 126 -5.17 11.10 -9.25
N LYS A 127 -4.28 11.54 -10.15
CA LYS A 127 -3.53 12.77 -9.98
C LYS A 127 -4.42 14.01 -9.96
N LEU A 128 -5.44 14.05 -10.82
CA LEU A 128 -6.43 15.13 -10.81
C LEU A 128 -7.25 15.14 -9.53
N LEU A 129 -7.68 13.95 -9.09
CA LEU A 129 -8.40 13.78 -7.81
C LEU A 129 -7.56 14.21 -6.61
N ALA A 130 -6.27 13.86 -6.57
CA ALA A 130 -5.36 14.31 -5.51
C ALA A 130 -5.23 15.83 -5.46
N SER A 131 -5.26 16.49 -6.64
CA SER A 131 -5.21 17.95 -6.73
C SER A 131 -6.53 18.61 -6.35
N GLU A 132 -7.66 17.98 -6.70
CA GLU A 132 -9.02 18.44 -6.36
C GLU A 132 -9.28 18.40 -4.85
N LEU A 133 -8.88 17.28 -4.22
CA LEU A 133 -9.07 17.08 -2.77
C LEU A 133 -7.94 17.71 -1.93
N GLU A 134 -6.87 18.18 -2.55
CA GLU A 134 -5.66 18.72 -1.91
C GLU A 134 -5.00 17.74 -0.92
N ILE A 135 -5.14 16.44 -1.15
CA ILE A 135 -4.54 15.38 -0.33
C ILE A 135 -3.68 14.43 -1.16
N PRO A 136 -2.68 13.77 -0.56
CA PRO A 136 -1.89 12.76 -1.24
C PRO A 136 -2.71 11.50 -1.54
N ILE A 137 -2.51 10.94 -2.75
CA ILE A 137 -2.94 9.60 -3.11
C ILE A 137 -1.69 8.75 -3.30
N VAL A 138 -1.59 7.66 -2.54
CA VAL A 138 -0.55 6.63 -2.67
C VAL A 138 -1.16 5.46 -3.40
N ALA A 139 -0.55 5.06 -4.51
CA ALA A 139 -1.05 3.93 -5.28
C ALA A 139 0.06 2.91 -5.49
N ALA A 140 -0.20 1.65 -5.12
CA ALA A 140 0.68 0.54 -5.42
C ALA A 140 0.56 0.16 -6.91
N ALA A 141 1.66 -0.25 -7.51
CA ALA A 141 1.71 -0.78 -8.86
C ALA A 141 2.75 -1.91 -8.93
N GLN A 142 2.44 -2.94 -9.70
CA GLN A 142 3.40 -4.01 -9.95
C GLN A 142 4.46 -3.58 -10.95
N LEU A 143 5.68 -4.06 -10.75
CA LEU A 143 6.75 -3.89 -11.73
C LEU A 143 6.51 -4.79 -12.95
N SER A 144 7.06 -4.40 -14.09
CA SER A 144 7.08 -5.25 -15.30
C SER A 144 7.78 -6.57 -14.99
N ARG A 145 7.23 -7.68 -15.52
CA ARG A 145 7.81 -9.04 -15.38
C ARG A 145 9.21 -9.19 -15.97
N THR A 146 9.70 -8.20 -16.71
CA THR A 146 11.05 -8.19 -17.30
C THR A 146 12.14 -7.75 -16.32
N VAL A 147 11.76 -7.28 -15.13
CA VAL A 147 12.71 -6.91 -14.07
C VAL A 147 13.00 -8.15 -13.23
N ASN A 148 14.28 -8.51 -13.09
CA ASN A 148 14.65 -9.57 -12.15
C ASN A 148 14.32 -9.11 -10.73
N GLU A 149 13.85 -10.05 -9.90
CA GLU A 149 13.37 -9.73 -8.53
C GLU A 149 14.43 -9.06 -7.66
N THR A 150 15.70 -9.32 -7.92
CA THR A 150 16.85 -8.80 -7.15
C THR A 150 17.57 -7.63 -7.79
N ASP A 151 17.20 -7.26 -9.01
CA ASP A 151 17.76 -6.06 -9.62
C ASP A 151 17.10 -4.82 -9.05
N LYS A 152 17.91 -3.86 -8.60
CA LYS A 152 17.40 -2.56 -8.17
C LYS A 152 16.56 -1.93 -9.29
N PRO A 153 15.25 -1.74 -9.11
CA PRO A 153 14.40 -1.18 -10.15
C PRO A 153 14.77 0.26 -10.50
N LYS A 154 14.52 0.62 -11.75
CA LYS A 154 14.71 1.97 -12.27
C LYS A 154 13.39 2.50 -12.83
N LEU A 155 13.30 3.77 -13.11
CA LEU A 155 12.08 4.37 -13.67
C LEU A 155 11.63 3.68 -14.97
N ASN A 156 12.58 3.20 -15.78
CA ASN A 156 12.25 2.42 -16.97
C ASN A 156 11.67 1.01 -16.65
N SER A 157 11.76 0.55 -15.40
CA SER A 157 11.05 -0.66 -14.94
C SER A 157 9.53 -0.50 -14.92
N LEU A 158 9.04 0.75 -15.00
CA LEU A 158 7.65 1.12 -15.25
C LEU A 158 7.34 1.30 -16.74
N ARG A 159 8.19 0.81 -17.64
CA ARG A 159 8.18 1.11 -19.08
C ARG A 159 6.88 0.77 -19.79
N ASP A 160 6.20 -0.29 -19.37
CA ASP A 160 4.89 -0.66 -19.93
C ASP A 160 3.78 0.31 -19.46
N SER A 161 4.12 1.24 -18.57
CA SER A 161 3.24 2.25 -17.98
C SER A 161 3.96 3.61 -17.92
N GLY A 162 4.57 4.05 -19.00
CA GLY A 162 5.31 5.34 -19.08
C GLY A 162 4.50 6.54 -18.57
N GLU A 163 3.18 6.47 -18.68
CA GLU A 163 2.27 7.48 -18.12
C GLU A 163 2.23 7.45 -16.59
N LEU A 164 2.38 6.26 -15.96
CA LEU A 164 2.48 6.17 -14.48
C LEU A 164 3.67 6.96 -13.99
N GLU A 165 4.83 6.77 -14.63
CA GLU A 165 6.03 7.55 -14.29
C GLU A 165 5.78 9.04 -14.48
N GLN A 166 5.21 9.46 -15.61
CA GLN A 166 4.99 10.87 -15.90
C GLN A 166 4.01 11.54 -14.93
N ASN A 167 2.95 10.83 -14.54
CA ASN A 167 1.91 11.35 -13.66
C ASN A 167 2.35 11.40 -12.21
N ALA A 168 3.17 10.45 -11.73
CA ALA A 168 3.62 10.40 -10.35
C ALA A 168 4.53 11.58 -9.98
N VAL A 169 4.29 12.16 -8.83
CA VAL A 169 5.15 13.18 -8.19
C VAL A 169 6.35 12.53 -7.50
N LYS A 170 6.12 11.35 -6.91
CA LYS A 170 7.11 10.53 -6.25
C LYS A 170 6.93 9.08 -6.71
N VAL A 171 8.05 8.39 -6.95
CA VAL A 171 8.09 6.96 -7.23
C VAL A 171 9.02 6.29 -6.24
N ILE A 172 8.50 5.29 -5.56
CA ILE A 172 9.21 4.47 -4.59
C ILE A 172 9.17 3.04 -5.08
N PHE A 173 10.33 2.40 -5.17
CA PHE A 173 10.45 0.99 -5.47
C PHE A 173 10.84 0.20 -4.23
N LEU A 174 10.27 -1.00 -4.12
CA LEU A 174 10.67 -2.03 -3.18
C LEU A 174 11.14 -3.24 -3.99
N TRP A 175 12.24 -3.87 -3.58
CA TRP A 175 12.76 -5.08 -4.24
C TRP A 175 13.49 -5.96 -3.24
N LYS A 176 13.62 -7.27 -3.55
CA LYS A 176 14.46 -8.18 -2.77
C LYS A 176 15.93 -7.87 -3.07
N THR A 177 16.76 -7.72 -2.06
CA THR A 177 18.20 -7.48 -2.25
C THR A 177 18.99 -8.77 -2.43
N ASP A 178 18.45 -9.91 -1.98
CA ASP A 178 19.01 -11.25 -2.10
C ASP A 178 17.92 -12.23 -2.55
N PRO A 179 18.13 -13.06 -3.60
CA PRO A 179 17.15 -14.05 -4.06
C PRO A 179 16.87 -15.16 -3.04
N GLY A 180 17.82 -15.43 -2.15
CA GLY A 180 17.73 -16.46 -1.11
C GLY A 180 17.21 -15.97 0.24
N ASP A 181 16.99 -14.67 0.39
CA ASP A 181 16.59 -14.06 1.66
C ASP A 181 15.42 -13.07 1.46
N ASP A 182 14.22 -13.52 1.78
CA ASP A 182 12.99 -12.72 1.67
C ASP A 182 12.88 -11.64 2.76
N THR A 183 13.79 -11.66 3.75
CA THR A 183 13.75 -10.70 4.85
C THR A 183 14.46 -9.38 4.53
N GLN A 184 15.32 -9.34 3.50
CA GLN A 184 16.05 -8.13 3.14
C GLN A 184 15.40 -7.42 1.96
N VAL A 185 14.87 -6.24 2.23
CA VAL A 185 14.14 -5.43 1.25
C VAL A 185 14.85 -4.11 1.01
N GLY A 186 15.24 -3.87 -0.23
CA GLY A 186 15.71 -2.58 -0.68
C GLY A 186 14.54 -1.64 -0.97
N CYS A 187 14.69 -0.38 -0.64
CA CYS A 187 13.74 0.68 -0.94
C CYS A 187 14.46 1.86 -1.59
N THR A 188 13.98 2.32 -2.73
CA THR A 188 14.53 3.50 -3.40
C THR A 188 13.45 4.52 -3.74
N VAL A 189 13.68 5.76 -3.39
CA VAL A 189 12.92 6.89 -3.92
C VAL A 189 13.55 7.28 -5.26
N ALA A 190 13.09 6.66 -6.35
CA ALA A 190 13.67 6.82 -7.68
C ALA A 190 13.27 8.13 -8.36
N LYS A 191 12.12 8.71 -7.97
CA LYS A 191 11.65 10.01 -8.43
C LYS A 191 11.09 10.80 -7.26
N ASN A 192 11.48 12.07 -7.18
CA ASN A 192 10.92 13.00 -6.20
C ASN A 192 10.97 14.43 -6.77
N ARG A 193 9.84 14.95 -7.24
CA ARG A 193 9.77 16.29 -7.85
C ARG A 193 10.04 17.44 -6.85
N ARG A 194 9.91 17.18 -5.54
CA ARG A 194 10.02 18.21 -4.50
C ARG A 194 11.18 17.96 -3.53
N GLY A 195 12.12 17.05 -3.86
CA GLY A 195 13.21 16.73 -2.98
C GLY A 195 14.24 15.81 -3.60
N ARG A 196 15.11 15.24 -2.78
CA ARG A 196 16.17 14.32 -3.20
C ARG A 196 15.64 12.91 -3.41
N THR A 197 16.34 12.16 -4.21
CA THR A 197 16.24 10.69 -4.29
C THR A 197 17.18 10.08 -3.27
N TRP A 198 16.83 8.92 -2.71
CA TRP A 198 17.62 8.22 -1.70
C TRP A 198 17.27 6.74 -1.65
N ASP A 199 18.14 5.97 -1.04
CA ASP A 199 17.97 4.53 -0.83
C ASP A 199 18.00 4.22 0.67
N VAL A 200 17.28 3.18 1.05
CA VAL A 200 17.31 2.59 2.39
C VAL A 200 17.06 1.10 2.27
N ASN A 201 17.59 0.32 3.22
CA ASN A 201 17.30 -1.11 3.31
C ASN A 201 16.48 -1.38 4.57
N PHE A 202 15.56 -2.33 4.46
CA PHE A 202 14.70 -2.79 5.53
C PHE A 202 14.93 -4.28 5.79
N TYR A 203 14.78 -4.67 7.04
CA TYR A 203 14.48 -6.03 7.43
C TYR A 203 12.96 -6.20 7.44
N PHE A 204 12.46 -7.23 6.77
CA PHE A 204 11.05 -7.59 6.75
C PHE A 204 10.83 -8.84 7.59
N ASP A 205 10.01 -8.74 8.64
CA ASP A 205 9.54 -9.87 9.42
C ASP A 205 8.18 -10.32 8.89
N GLY A 206 8.18 -11.40 8.13
CA GLY A 206 6.96 -11.96 7.54
C GLY A 206 5.96 -12.47 8.57
N SER A 207 6.43 -12.97 9.73
CA SER A 207 5.55 -13.47 10.80
C SER A 207 4.72 -12.36 11.46
N LYS A 208 5.26 -11.13 11.46
CA LYS A 208 4.65 -9.93 12.02
C LYS A 208 4.26 -8.91 10.96
N MET A 209 4.51 -9.18 9.69
CA MET A 209 4.24 -8.27 8.56
C MET A 209 4.82 -6.86 8.77
N THR A 210 6.02 -6.76 9.39
CA THR A 210 6.64 -5.49 9.78
C THR A 210 7.95 -5.23 9.06
N PHE A 211 8.24 -3.94 8.85
CA PHE A 211 9.50 -3.47 8.30
C PHE A 211 10.31 -2.72 9.35
N THR A 212 11.58 -3.09 9.50
CA THR A 212 12.53 -2.38 10.36
C THR A 212 13.67 -1.81 9.51
N GLU A 213 13.95 -0.53 9.64
CA GLU A 213 15.05 0.11 8.91
C GLU A 213 16.40 -0.46 9.33
N LEU A 214 17.18 -0.91 8.36
CA LEU A 214 18.57 -1.33 8.56
C LEU A 214 19.47 -0.10 8.45
N SER A 215 19.84 0.48 9.60
CA SER A 215 20.83 1.56 9.63
C SER A 215 22.22 0.98 9.42
N TYR A 216 22.78 1.13 8.23
CA TYR A 216 24.23 0.99 8.08
C TYR A 216 24.88 2.22 8.72
N ARG A 217 25.53 2.05 9.86
CA ARG A 217 26.47 3.06 10.36
C ARG A 217 27.61 3.12 9.33
N THR A 218 27.61 4.14 8.48
CA THR A 218 28.77 4.57 7.70
C THR A 218 29.83 5.19 8.62
#